data_f76ef96ca79b8ebd13e0c8798f084c32
#
_entry.id   f76ef96ca79b8ebd13e0c8798f084c32
#
_cell.length_a   1.000
_cell.length_b   1.000
_cell.length_c   1.000
_cell.angle_alpha   90.00
_cell.angle_beta   90.00
_cell.angle_gamma   90.00
#
_symmetry.space_group_name_H-M   'P 1'
#
loop_
_entity.id
_entity.type
_entity.pdbx_description
1 polymer ?
#
loop_
_entity_poly.entity_id
_entity_poly.type
_entity_poly.pdbx_seq_one_letter_code
_entity_poly.pdbx_strand_id
1 'polypeptide(L)'
;MAKDIVIPMEAENLKNPLAANPEVVSQGKQAYLQSCAICHGADGHGQTVLGQGMYPPVMDLTSPHVQHWNDAEMFWIIQNGVRMTGMASWKEAISPDDTWKLVLFVHRLPELDAANAMKASNPAPAQKTPDQLIAYGKTLYRQEGCFTCHRLDGEGTKLGPDLTVEGTRGRTPEWLIGHFKDPPKYVHGSIMLSFTNLTDEQLSALTAFLESQKGPAK
;
A
#
# COMPACT_ATOMS: atom_id res chain seq x y z
N MET A 1 -26.39 -6.57 -1.80
CA MET A 1 -26.84 -7.01 -0.45
C MET A 1 -25.98 -6.44 0.70
N ALA A 2 -24.65 -6.43 0.67
CA ALA A 2 -23.86 -5.82 1.76
C ALA A 2 -23.96 -4.27 1.80
N LYS A 3 -24.07 -3.62 0.65
CA LYS A 3 -24.17 -2.19 0.48
C LYS A 3 -25.37 -1.57 1.19
N ASP A 4 -26.56 -2.15 1.00
CA ASP A 4 -27.83 -1.63 1.53
C ASP A 4 -27.94 -1.75 3.06
N ILE A 5 -27.07 -2.56 3.68
CA ILE A 5 -27.03 -2.73 5.14
C ILE A 5 -26.07 -1.73 5.82
N VAL A 6 -25.13 -1.18 5.06
CA VAL A 6 -23.99 -0.41 5.60
C VAL A 6 -24.15 1.09 5.37
N ILE A 7 -24.77 1.50 4.28
CA ILE A 7 -24.86 2.90 3.87
C ILE A 7 -26.27 3.42 4.12
N PRO A 8 -26.46 4.41 5.01
CA PRO A 8 -27.76 5.02 5.23
C PRO A 8 -28.18 5.87 4.02
N MET A 9 -29.49 5.95 3.77
CA MET A 9 -30.06 6.70 2.62
C MET A 9 -29.64 8.17 2.60
N GLU A 10 -29.41 8.77 3.76
CA GLU A 10 -28.97 10.17 3.85
C GLU A 10 -27.58 10.36 3.26
N ALA A 11 -26.71 9.33 3.31
CA ALA A 11 -25.37 9.37 2.77
C ALA A 11 -25.36 9.28 1.25
N GLU A 12 -26.36 8.68 0.63
CA GLU A 12 -26.46 8.53 -0.85
C GLU A 12 -26.58 9.88 -1.58
N ASN A 13 -27.01 10.92 -0.88
CA ASN A 13 -27.19 12.26 -1.45
C ASN A 13 -25.95 13.16 -1.35
N LEU A 14 -24.87 12.68 -0.72
CA LEU A 14 -23.61 13.42 -0.68
C LEU A 14 -23.05 13.58 -2.10
N LYS A 15 -22.45 14.73 -2.35
CA LYS A 15 -21.79 15.01 -3.64
C LYS A 15 -20.34 15.34 -3.37
N ASN A 16 -19.46 14.76 -4.17
CA ASN A 16 -18.06 15.13 -4.14
C ASN A 16 -17.90 16.60 -4.54
N PRO A 17 -17.39 17.46 -3.65
CA PRO A 17 -17.21 18.88 -3.98
C PRO A 17 -16.00 19.14 -4.89
N LEU A 18 -15.13 18.11 -5.09
CA LEU A 18 -13.88 18.24 -5.81
C LEU A 18 -14.03 17.79 -7.27
N ALA A 19 -13.40 18.51 -8.19
CA ALA A 19 -13.27 18.08 -9.57
C ALA A 19 -12.13 17.06 -9.69
N ALA A 20 -12.35 16.01 -10.50
CA ALA A 20 -11.35 14.98 -10.79
C ALA A 20 -10.26 15.51 -11.74
N ASN A 21 -9.41 16.43 -11.27
CA ASN A 21 -8.23 16.88 -11.99
C ASN A 21 -6.98 16.10 -11.58
N PRO A 22 -5.90 16.12 -12.38
CA PRO A 22 -4.69 15.33 -12.11
C PRO A 22 -4.03 15.61 -10.76
N GLU A 23 -4.09 16.84 -10.27
CA GLU A 23 -3.48 17.23 -9.00
C GLU A 23 -4.26 16.65 -7.82
N VAL A 24 -5.58 16.79 -7.81
CA VAL A 24 -6.47 16.24 -6.78
C VAL A 24 -6.36 14.71 -6.74
N VAL A 25 -6.33 14.04 -7.89
CA VAL A 25 -6.12 12.60 -7.98
C VAL A 25 -4.74 12.19 -7.46
N SER A 26 -3.69 12.99 -7.72
CA SER A 26 -2.35 12.76 -7.20
C SER A 26 -2.28 12.87 -5.67
N GLN A 27 -2.98 13.85 -5.08
CA GLN A 27 -3.11 13.99 -3.62
C GLN A 27 -3.86 12.78 -3.03
N GLY A 28 -4.96 12.35 -3.66
CA GLY A 28 -5.68 11.13 -3.30
C GLY A 28 -4.79 9.88 -3.34
N LYS A 29 -3.94 9.76 -4.36
CA LYS A 29 -2.94 8.69 -4.45
C LYS A 29 -1.97 8.71 -3.27
N GLN A 30 -1.48 9.87 -2.88
CA GLN A 30 -0.56 9.98 -1.74
C GLN A 30 -1.24 9.53 -0.44
N ALA A 31 -2.46 10.00 -0.17
CA ALA A 31 -3.23 9.57 0.99
C ALA A 31 -3.52 8.06 0.97
N TYR A 32 -3.85 7.51 -0.21
CA TYR A 32 -4.07 6.08 -0.41
C TYR A 32 -2.84 5.24 -0.08
N LEU A 33 -1.68 5.62 -0.59
CA LEU A 33 -0.43 4.92 -0.34
C LEU A 33 -0.01 4.97 1.13
N GLN A 34 -0.36 6.03 1.85
CA GLN A 34 -0.03 6.18 3.27
C GLN A 34 -0.95 5.39 4.21
N SER A 35 -2.22 5.22 3.85
CA SER A 35 -3.24 4.74 4.78
C SER A 35 -3.96 3.48 4.32
N CYS A 36 -4.15 3.28 3.03
CA CYS A 36 -5.01 2.24 2.48
C CYS A 36 -4.22 1.07 1.87
N ALA A 37 -3.08 1.38 1.24
CA ALA A 37 -2.31 0.40 0.47
C ALA A 37 -1.79 -0.77 1.30
N ILE A 38 -1.58 -0.60 2.60
CA ILE A 38 -1.13 -1.68 3.51
C ILE A 38 -2.10 -2.88 3.50
N CYS A 39 -3.40 -2.61 3.33
CA CYS A 39 -4.43 -3.66 3.24
C CYS A 39 -4.86 -3.89 1.80
N HIS A 40 -5.11 -2.82 1.04
CA HIS A 40 -5.68 -2.89 -0.30
C HIS A 40 -4.65 -3.09 -1.42
N GLY A 41 -3.35 -3.00 -1.12
CA GLY A 41 -2.31 -2.99 -2.15
C GLY A 41 -2.20 -1.64 -2.86
N ALA A 42 -1.03 -1.33 -3.42
CA ALA A 42 -0.85 -0.10 -4.18
C ALA A 42 -1.60 -0.10 -5.51
N ASP A 43 -1.92 -1.29 -6.00
CA ASP A 43 -2.72 -1.60 -7.18
C ASP A 43 -4.22 -1.71 -6.91
N GLY A 44 -4.62 -1.84 -5.64
CA GLY A 44 -6.01 -1.96 -5.21
C GLY A 44 -6.56 -3.38 -5.16
N HIS A 45 -5.77 -4.40 -5.51
CA HIS A 45 -6.26 -5.80 -5.58
C HIS A 45 -6.39 -6.49 -4.22
N GLY A 46 -5.94 -5.89 -3.11
CA GLY A 46 -6.02 -6.50 -1.79
C GLY A 46 -5.09 -7.69 -1.56
N GLN A 47 -4.13 -7.91 -2.46
CA GLN A 47 -3.20 -9.05 -2.42
C GLN A 47 -1.98 -8.77 -1.52
N THR A 48 -2.20 -8.09 -0.41
CA THR A 48 -1.17 -7.85 0.60
C THR A 48 -1.20 -8.93 1.68
N VAL A 49 -0.11 -9.08 2.42
CA VAL A 49 -0.06 -10.02 3.56
C VAL A 49 -1.18 -9.72 4.57
N LEU A 50 -1.38 -8.44 4.87
CA LEU A 50 -2.41 -8.04 5.82
C LEU A 50 -3.82 -8.23 5.25
N GLY A 51 -4.03 -7.85 3.97
CA GLY A 51 -5.31 -8.00 3.29
C GLY A 51 -5.78 -9.44 3.18
N GLN A 52 -4.85 -10.35 2.87
CA GLN A 52 -5.14 -11.79 2.77
C GLN A 52 -5.36 -12.45 4.14
N GLY A 53 -4.79 -11.89 5.20
CA GLY A 53 -4.97 -12.39 6.57
C GLY A 53 -6.27 -11.96 7.24
N MET A 54 -7.05 -11.07 6.62
CA MET A 54 -8.33 -10.60 7.17
C MET A 54 -9.49 -11.52 6.85
N TYR A 55 -10.54 -11.48 7.68
CA TYR A 55 -11.80 -12.17 7.41
C TYR A 55 -12.98 -11.19 7.57
N PRO A 56 -13.81 -11.02 6.52
CA PRO A 56 -13.56 -11.47 5.14
C PRO A 56 -12.28 -10.86 4.56
N PRO A 57 -11.68 -11.48 3.53
CA PRO A 57 -10.54 -10.90 2.83
C PRO A 57 -10.83 -9.51 2.30
N VAL A 58 -9.79 -8.69 2.20
CA VAL A 58 -9.91 -7.33 1.67
C VAL A 58 -10.39 -7.36 0.22
N MET A 59 -11.36 -6.51 -0.10
CA MET A 59 -11.95 -6.45 -1.43
C MET A 59 -10.97 -5.88 -2.46
N ASP A 60 -11.01 -6.43 -3.66
CA ASP A 60 -10.38 -5.86 -4.84
C ASP A 60 -11.12 -4.57 -5.25
N LEU A 61 -10.43 -3.43 -5.05
CA LEU A 61 -10.97 -2.11 -5.35
C LEU A 61 -11.07 -1.84 -6.85
N THR A 62 -10.39 -2.63 -7.71
CA THR A 62 -10.48 -2.50 -9.17
C THR A 62 -11.68 -3.26 -9.74
N SER A 63 -12.31 -4.11 -8.93
CA SER A 63 -13.41 -4.97 -9.36
C SER A 63 -14.63 -4.15 -9.83
N PRO A 64 -15.40 -4.66 -10.82
CA PRO A 64 -16.64 -4.01 -11.24
C PRO A 64 -17.62 -3.79 -10.11
N HIS A 65 -17.63 -4.66 -9.11
CA HIS A 65 -18.51 -4.55 -7.95
C HIS A 65 -18.22 -3.27 -7.14
N VAL A 66 -16.95 -2.97 -6.87
CA VAL A 66 -16.55 -1.75 -6.14
C VAL A 66 -16.68 -0.52 -7.03
N GLN A 67 -16.30 -0.63 -8.30
CA GLN A 67 -16.34 0.48 -9.24
C GLN A 67 -17.75 0.95 -9.61
N HIS A 68 -18.79 0.15 -9.33
CA HIS A 68 -20.19 0.56 -9.44
C HIS A 68 -20.68 1.42 -8.27
N TRP A 69 -19.94 1.51 -7.17
CA TRP A 69 -20.30 2.38 -6.07
C TRP A 69 -20.09 3.84 -6.49
N ASN A 70 -21.04 4.69 -6.12
CA ASN A 70 -20.89 6.12 -6.36
C ASN A 70 -19.96 6.77 -5.32
N ASP A 71 -19.58 8.02 -5.57
CA ASP A 71 -18.68 8.78 -4.73
C ASP A 71 -19.15 8.86 -3.26
N ALA A 72 -20.46 9.07 -3.06
CA ALA A 72 -21.07 9.18 -1.74
C ALA A 72 -20.97 7.90 -0.93
N GLU A 73 -21.17 6.77 -1.58
CA GLU A 73 -21.08 5.44 -0.97
C GLU A 73 -19.65 5.12 -0.57
N MET A 74 -18.69 5.36 -1.46
CA MET A 74 -17.26 5.16 -1.15
C MET A 74 -16.81 6.10 -0.01
N PHE A 75 -17.20 7.37 -0.07
CA PHE A 75 -16.90 8.32 0.98
C PHE A 75 -17.42 7.83 2.33
N TRP A 76 -18.69 7.41 2.39
CA TRP A 76 -19.30 6.95 3.62
C TRP A 76 -18.59 5.72 4.18
N ILE A 77 -18.26 4.75 3.33
CA ILE A 77 -17.52 3.52 3.71
C ILE A 77 -16.15 3.88 4.28
N ILE A 78 -15.41 4.76 3.65
CA ILE A 78 -14.09 5.18 4.15
C ILE A 78 -14.23 5.86 5.51
N GLN A 79 -15.16 6.80 5.65
CA GLN A 79 -15.36 7.53 6.88
C GLN A 79 -15.82 6.65 8.04
N ASN A 80 -16.72 5.70 7.80
CA ASN A 80 -17.39 4.95 8.88
C ASN A 80 -16.90 3.51 9.02
N GLY A 81 -16.12 3.00 8.05
CA GLY A 81 -15.70 1.60 8.02
C GLY A 81 -16.85 0.64 7.72
N VAL A 82 -16.55 -0.65 7.79
CA VAL A 82 -17.52 -1.73 7.56
C VAL A 82 -17.54 -2.66 8.75
N ARG A 83 -18.65 -2.73 9.45
CA ARG A 83 -18.82 -3.59 10.63
C ARG A 83 -18.56 -5.05 10.29
N MET A 84 -17.97 -5.78 11.24
CA MET A 84 -17.63 -7.19 11.13
C MET A 84 -16.61 -7.51 10.03
N THR A 85 -15.81 -6.50 9.64
CA THR A 85 -14.69 -6.64 8.72
C THR A 85 -13.44 -5.94 9.27
N GLY A 86 -12.30 -6.08 8.57
CA GLY A 86 -11.07 -5.35 8.87
C GLY A 86 -11.07 -3.88 8.42
N MET A 87 -12.09 -3.42 7.68
CA MET A 87 -12.19 -2.03 7.24
C MET A 87 -12.60 -1.12 8.39
N ALA A 88 -11.62 -0.47 9.00
CA ALA A 88 -11.83 0.46 10.10
C ALA A 88 -12.47 1.78 9.63
N SER A 89 -13.07 2.53 10.57
CA SER A 89 -13.46 3.92 10.36
C SER A 89 -12.22 4.81 10.28
N TRP A 90 -12.14 5.66 9.27
CA TRP A 90 -11.07 6.64 9.09
C TRP A 90 -11.48 8.06 9.45
N LYS A 91 -12.69 8.24 9.96
CA LYS A 91 -13.30 9.53 10.25
C LYS A 91 -12.44 10.45 11.13
N GLU A 92 -11.75 9.88 12.11
CA GLU A 92 -10.91 10.64 13.05
C GLU A 92 -9.46 10.81 12.54
N ALA A 93 -9.06 10.06 11.53
CA ALA A 93 -7.68 10.04 11.02
C ALA A 93 -7.51 10.75 9.66
N ILE A 94 -8.56 10.79 8.85
CA ILE A 94 -8.54 11.36 7.50
C ILE A 94 -9.65 12.42 7.40
N SER A 95 -9.28 13.61 6.95
CA SER A 95 -10.25 14.70 6.77
C SER A 95 -11.30 14.36 5.71
N PRO A 96 -12.51 14.95 5.78
CA PRO A 96 -13.51 14.79 4.70
C PRO A 96 -12.98 15.18 3.32
N ASP A 97 -12.16 16.24 3.23
CA ASP A 97 -11.57 16.70 1.98
C ASP A 97 -10.60 15.66 1.41
N ASP A 98 -9.72 15.09 2.23
CA ASP A 98 -8.81 14.02 1.79
C ASP A 98 -9.55 12.72 1.47
N THR A 99 -10.66 12.44 2.15
CA THR A 99 -11.53 11.31 1.81
C THR A 99 -12.15 11.47 0.41
N TRP A 100 -12.58 12.66 0.04
CA TRP A 100 -13.08 12.92 -1.31
C TRP A 100 -11.99 12.73 -2.38
N LYS A 101 -10.75 13.13 -2.08
CA LYS A 101 -9.59 12.87 -2.97
C LYS A 101 -9.30 11.38 -3.09
N LEU A 102 -9.40 10.63 -1.98
CA LEU A 102 -9.27 9.16 -1.98
C LEU A 102 -10.30 8.50 -2.88
N VAL A 103 -11.56 8.91 -2.81
CA VAL A 103 -12.63 8.41 -3.68
C VAL A 103 -12.28 8.60 -5.14
N LEU A 104 -11.86 9.82 -5.54
CA LEU A 104 -11.45 10.10 -6.92
C LEU A 104 -10.26 9.24 -7.37
N PHE A 105 -9.31 8.95 -6.49
CA PHE A 105 -8.19 8.08 -6.81
C PHE A 105 -8.63 6.61 -6.94
N VAL A 106 -9.49 6.10 -6.06
CA VAL A 106 -9.98 4.71 -6.10
C VAL A 106 -10.72 4.44 -7.42
N HIS A 107 -11.51 5.38 -7.92
CA HIS A 107 -12.13 5.26 -9.25
C HIS A 107 -11.13 5.21 -10.41
N ARG A 108 -9.89 5.65 -10.22
CA ARG A 108 -8.82 5.59 -11.24
C ARG A 108 -7.97 4.32 -11.17
N LEU A 109 -8.11 3.51 -10.13
CA LEU A 109 -7.31 2.29 -9.98
C LEU A 109 -7.40 1.36 -11.19
N PRO A 110 -8.57 1.06 -11.78
CA PRO A 110 -8.64 0.16 -12.93
C PRO A 110 -7.87 0.67 -14.16
N GLU A 111 -7.87 1.99 -14.39
CA GLU A 111 -7.13 2.60 -15.51
C GLU A 111 -5.62 2.51 -15.28
N LEU A 112 -5.18 2.72 -14.05
CA LEU A 112 -3.77 2.63 -13.66
C LEU A 112 -3.26 1.20 -13.72
N ASP A 113 -4.09 0.24 -13.32
CA ASP A 113 -3.79 -1.18 -13.41
C ASP A 113 -3.66 -1.64 -14.87
N ALA A 114 -4.61 -1.28 -15.73
CA ALA A 114 -4.54 -1.54 -17.16
C ALA A 114 -3.29 -0.93 -17.81
N ALA A 115 -2.92 0.32 -17.44
CA ALA A 115 -1.72 0.97 -17.94
C ALA A 115 -0.43 0.27 -17.46
N ASN A 116 -0.41 -0.27 -16.24
CA ASN A 116 0.72 -1.04 -15.72
C ASN A 116 0.81 -2.42 -16.38
N ALA A 117 -0.31 -3.09 -16.61
CA ALA A 117 -0.36 -4.36 -17.33
C ALA A 117 0.14 -4.21 -18.78
N MET A 118 -0.21 -3.12 -19.46
CA MET A 118 0.30 -2.80 -20.81
C MET A 118 1.81 -2.53 -20.82
N LYS A 119 2.36 -1.91 -19.77
CA LYS A 119 3.80 -1.73 -19.61
C LYS A 119 4.52 -3.04 -19.30
N ALA A 120 3.89 -3.92 -18.53
CA ALA A 120 4.43 -5.24 -18.18
C ALA A 120 4.41 -6.24 -19.37
N SER A 121 3.51 -6.05 -20.34
CA SER A 121 3.41 -6.90 -21.55
C SER A 121 4.42 -6.52 -22.66
N ASN A 122 5.24 -5.49 -22.46
CA ASN A 122 6.34 -5.15 -23.35
C ASN A 122 7.56 -6.05 -23.08
N PRO A 123 8.35 -6.49 -24.11
CA PRO A 123 9.25 -7.65 -24.01
C PRO A 123 10.28 -7.52 -22.89
N ALA A 124 10.60 -8.67 -22.32
CA ALA A 124 11.54 -8.97 -21.24
C ALA A 124 12.31 -7.77 -20.66
N PRO A 125 12.14 -7.45 -19.37
CA PRO A 125 12.85 -6.33 -18.78
C PRO A 125 14.34 -6.54 -18.97
N ALA A 126 14.99 -5.61 -19.68
CA ALA A 126 16.42 -5.44 -19.59
C ALA A 126 16.77 -5.46 -18.11
N GLN A 127 17.76 -6.25 -17.70
CA GLN A 127 18.19 -6.35 -16.31
C GLN A 127 18.32 -4.93 -15.75
N LYS A 128 17.54 -4.62 -14.71
CA LYS A 128 17.59 -3.30 -14.08
C LYS A 128 19.01 -2.99 -13.66
N THR A 129 19.48 -1.80 -13.95
CA THR A 129 20.75 -1.33 -13.38
C THR A 129 20.65 -1.30 -11.86
N PRO A 130 21.77 -1.32 -11.11
CA PRO A 130 21.75 -1.21 -9.66
C PRO A 130 20.92 -0.03 -9.15
N ASP A 131 21.04 1.14 -9.76
CA ASP A 131 20.28 2.33 -9.39
C ASP A 131 18.77 2.18 -9.66
N GLN A 132 18.39 1.56 -10.76
CA GLN A 132 16.99 1.26 -11.07
C GLN A 132 16.39 0.24 -10.09
N LEU A 133 17.21 -0.74 -9.66
CA LEU A 133 16.79 -1.73 -8.67
C LEU A 133 16.57 -1.08 -7.30
N ILE A 134 17.48 -0.20 -6.87
CA ILE A 134 17.36 0.59 -5.64
C ILE A 134 16.10 1.48 -5.68
N ALA A 135 15.89 2.20 -6.79
CA ALA A 135 14.72 3.05 -6.96
C ALA A 135 13.41 2.24 -6.91
N TYR A 136 13.40 1.06 -7.52
CA TYR A 136 12.26 0.14 -7.45
C TYR A 136 12.04 -0.37 -6.02
N GLY A 137 13.10 -0.76 -5.33
CA GLY A 137 13.02 -1.19 -3.92
C GLY A 137 12.50 -0.08 -3.00
N LYS A 138 12.89 1.19 -3.22
CA LYS A 138 12.32 2.34 -2.51
C LYS A 138 10.81 2.48 -2.73
N THR A 139 10.36 2.24 -3.95
CA THR A 139 8.93 2.24 -4.29
C THR A 139 8.21 1.12 -3.55
N LEU A 140 8.73 -0.11 -3.59
CA LEU A 140 8.17 -1.27 -2.88
C LEU A 140 8.14 -1.05 -1.36
N TYR A 141 9.19 -0.46 -0.77
CA TYR A 141 9.21 -0.13 0.67
C TYR A 141 7.99 0.69 1.09
N ARG A 142 7.57 1.62 0.24
CA ARG A 142 6.35 2.43 0.48
C ARG A 142 5.09 1.66 0.14
N GLN A 143 5.05 0.91 -0.94
CA GLN A 143 3.89 0.15 -1.40
C GLN A 143 3.50 -0.97 -0.43
N GLU A 144 4.49 -1.69 0.09
CA GLU A 144 4.28 -2.77 1.05
C GLU A 144 4.11 -2.27 2.50
N GLY A 145 4.08 -0.95 2.71
CA GLY A 145 3.80 -0.34 4.00
C GLY A 145 4.89 -0.54 5.06
N CYS A 146 6.14 -0.79 4.68
CA CYS A 146 7.24 -1.03 5.61
C CYS A 146 7.42 0.10 6.63
N PHE A 147 7.16 1.37 6.22
CA PHE A 147 7.22 2.56 7.07
C PHE A 147 6.18 2.57 8.21
N THR A 148 5.15 1.74 8.12
CA THR A 148 4.13 1.60 9.18
C THR A 148 4.74 1.03 10.47
N CYS A 149 5.75 0.18 10.33
CA CYS A 149 6.47 -0.44 11.45
C CYS A 149 7.88 0.10 11.60
N HIS A 150 8.55 0.43 10.51
CA HIS A 150 9.96 0.82 10.49
C HIS A 150 10.14 2.33 10.27
N ARG A 151 11.15 2.86 10.93
CA ARG A 151 11.64 4.21 10.66
C ARG A 151 12.75 4.18 9.62
N LEU A 152 12.76 5.17 8.71
CA LEU A 152 13.82 5.40 7.73
C LEU A 152 13.97 6.90 7.50
N ASP A 153 15.18 7.44 7.69
CA ASP A 153 15.51 8.87 7.55
C ASP A 153 14.58 9.81 8.35
N GLY A 154 14.12 9.34 9.50
CA GLY A 154 13.24 10.11 10.37
C GLY A 154 11.75 9.93 10.08
N GLU A 155 11.36 9.39 8.94
CA GLU A 155 9.97 9.06 8.58
C GLU A 155 9.59 7.65 9.06
N GLY A 156 8.29 7.44 9.35
CA GLY A 156 7.74 6.17 9.79
C GLY A 156 7.68 6.02 11.31
N THR A 157 7.45 4.80 11.80
CA THR A 157 7.24 4.50 13.22
C THR A 157 8.45 3.80 13.84
N LYS A 158 8.40 3.57 15.15
CA LYS A 158 9.44 2.88 15.94
C LYS A 158 8.98 1.51 16.44
N LEU A 159 7.99 0.90 15.81
CA LEU A 159 7.52 -0.43 16.19
C LEU A 159 8.56 -1.49 15.84
N GLY A 160 9.20 -1.35 14.67
CA GLY A 160 10.35 -2.14 14.23
C GLY A 160 11.67 -1.35 14.32
N PRO A 161 12.81 -1.99 13.99
CA PRO A 161 14.11 -1.33 13.94
C PRO A 161 14.14 -0.14 12.96
N ASP A 162 14.95 0.87 13.31
CA ASP A 162 15.27 1.96 12.38
C ASP A 162 16.16 1.43 11.25
N LEU A 163 15.75 1.61 10.01
CA LEU A 163 16.41 1.08 8.81
C LEU A 163 17.34 2.10 8.12
N THR A 164 17.46 3.32 8.67
CA THR A 164 18.30 4.40 8.12
C THR A 164 19.76 3.99 7.87
N VAL A 165 20.26 3.05 8.65
CA VAL A 165 21.63 2.53 8.55
C VAL A 165 21.68 1.02 8.28
N GLU A 166 20.64 0.45 7.71
CA GLU A 166 20.53 -1.00 7.51
C GLU A 166 21.69 -1.55 6.69
N GLY A 167 22.10 -0.86 5.63
CA GLY A 167 23.22 -1.24 4.77
C GLY A 167 24.60 -1.22 5.44
N THR A 168 24.70 -0.79 6.70
CA THR A 168 25.95 -0.83 7.48
C THR A 168 25.96 -1.97 8.51
N ARG A 169 24.86 -2.74 8.65
CA ARG A 169 24.73 -3.78 9.66
C ARG A 169 25.36 -5.12 9.29
N GLY A 170 25.93 -5.23 8.09
CA GLY A 170 26.63 -6.42 7.63
C GLY A 170 25.71 -7.62 7.36
N ARG A 171 24.41 -7.39 7.16
CA ARG A 171 23.48 -8.44 6.75
C ARG A 171 23.65 -8.71 5.26
N THR A 172 23.65 -10.02 4.88
CA THR A 172 23.77 -10.40 3.49
C THR A 172 22.44 -10.27 2.76
N PRO A 173 22.44 -10.18 1.41
CA PRO A 173 21.21 -10.23 0.62
C PRO A 173 20.35 -11.45 0.94
N GLU A 174 20.95 -12.62 1.10
CA GLU A 174 20.25 -13.87 1.41
C GLU A 174 19.59 -13.80 2.79
N TRP A 175 20.27 -13.17 3.76
CA TRP A 175 19.69 -12.94 5.08
C TRP A 175 18.46 -12.04 5.01
N LEU A 176 18.54 -10.93 4.26
CA LEU A 176 17.43 -9.98 4.12
C LEU A 176 16.24 -10.64 3.40
N ILE A 177 16.48 -11.34 2.28
CA ILE A 177 15.43 -12.06 1.54
C ILE A 177 14.79 -13.13 2.44
N GLY A 178 15.59 -13.89 3.14
CA GLY A 178 15.07 -14.91 4.06
C GLY A 178 14.27 -14.32 5.20
N HIS A 179 14.73 -13.18 5.75
CA HIS A 179 14.02 -12.45 6.80
C HIS A 179 12.66 -11.88 6.30
N PHE A 180 12.55 -11.42 5.06
CA PHE A 180 11.26 -11.02 4.50
C PHE A 180 10.30 -12.20 4.37
N LYS A 181 10.79 -13.37 3.97
CA LYS A 181 9.97 -14.58 3.77
C LYS A 181 9.54 -15.23 5.09
N ASP A 182 10.40 -15.23 6.09
CA ASP A 182 10.17 -15.89 7.38
C ASP A 182 10.86 -15.12 8.53
N PRO A 183 10.32 -13.98 8.96
CA PRO A 183 10.95 -13.12 9.97
C PRO A 183 11.29 -13.84 11.30
N PRO A 184 10.42 -14.70 11.89
CA PRO A 184 10.71 -15.37 13.14
C PRO A 184 11.91 -16.32 13.09
N LYS A 185 12.20 -16.88 11.91
CA LYS A 185 13.37 -17.76 11.71
C LYS A 185 14.69 -16.99 11.82
N TYR A 186 14.72 -15.72 11.47
CA TYR A 186 15.91 -14.87 11.46
C TYR A 186 16.04 -14.00 12.70
N VAL A 187 14.92 -13.61 13.29
CA VAL A 187 14.86 -12.80 14.51
C VAL A 187 13.85 -13.40 15.46
N HIS A 188 14.32 -14.03 16.51
CA HIS A 188 13.47 -14.66 17.53
C HIS A 188 12.48 -13.64 18.12
N GLY A 189 11.21 -14.01 18.16
CA GLY A 189 10.14 -13.14 18.67
C GLY A 189 9.74 -12.00 17.73
N SER A 190 10.17 -12.04 16.46
CA SER A 190 9.74 -11.07 15.46
C SER A 190 8.22 -11.10 15.27
N ILE A 191 7.61 -9.91 15.30
CA ILE A 191 6.20 -9.68 14.95
C ILE A 191 6.04 -9.14 13.52
N MET A 192 7.15 -9.04 12.76
CA MET A 192 7.13 -8.62 11.37
C MET A 192 6.33 -9.61 10.53
N LEU A 193 5.55 -9.11 9.61
CA LEU A 193 4.77 -9.92 8.67
C LEU A 193 5.70 -10.64 7.67
N SER A 194 5.29 -11.83 7.22
CA SER A 194 5.99 -12.59 6.18
C SER A 194 5.53 -12.12 4.81
N PHE A 195 6.46 -11.72 3.95
CA PHE A 195 6.20 -11.21 2.59
C PHE A 195 6.40 -12.32 1.54
N THR A 196 5.57 -13.36 1.62
CA THR A 196 5.63 -14.53 0.71
C THR A 196 4.96 -14.29 -0.65
N ASN A 197 4.19 -13.20 -0.77
CA ASN A 197 3.54 -12.75 -1.99
C ASN A 197 4.48 -12.01 -2.96
N LEU A 198 5.65 -11.56 -2.48
CA LEU A 198 6.61 -10.84 -3.31
C LEU A 198 7.42 -11.80 -4.19
N THR A 199 7.61 -11.39 -5.44
CA THR A 199 8.49 -12.11 -6.38
C THR A 199 9.97 -11.99 -5.98
N ASP A 200 10.82 -12.88 -6.50
CA ASP A 200 12.26 -12.82 -6.22
C ASP A 200 12.89 -11.50 -6.73
N GLU A 201 12.37 -10.92 -7.83
CA GLU A 201 12.79 -9.60 -8.31
C GLU A 201 12.42 -8.48 -7.31
N GLN A 202 11.21 -8.52 -6.76
CA GLN A 202 10.76 -7.54 -5.76
C GLN A 202 11.55 -7.65 -4.46
N LEU A 203 11.81 -8.86 -4.00
CA LEU A 203 12.65 -9.12 -2.83
C LEU A 203 14.09 -8.64 -3.06
N SER A 204 14.65 -8.88 -4.24
CA SER A 204 15.98 -8.39 -4.62
C SER A 204 16.03 -6.86 -4.66
N ALA A 205 14.98 -6.22 -5.15
CA ALA A 205 14.90 -4.76 -5.20
C ALA A 205 14.80 -4.14 -3.79
N LEU A 206 13.96 -4.69 -2.91
CA LEU A 206 13.88 -4.29 -1.50
C LEU A 206 15.23 -4.46 -0.79
N THR A 207 15.91 -5.58 -1.03
CA THR A 207 17.25 -5.86 -0.49
C THR A 207 18.25 -4.80 -0.96
N ALA A 208 18.34 -4.54 -2.26
CA ALA A 208 19.24 -3.52 -2.82
C ALA A 208 18.96 -2.12 -2.24
N PHE A 209 17.69 -1.79 -2.06
CA PHE A 209 17.30 -0.53 -1.43
C PHE A 209 17.76 -0.46 0.04
N LEU A 210 17.55 -1.50 0.84
CA LEU A 210 17.98 -1.51 2.24
C LEU A 210 19.50 -1.53 2.40
N GLU A 211 20.23 -2.25 1.54
CA GLU A 211 21.70 -2.22 1.52
C GLU A 211 22.26 -0.84 1.16
N SER A 212 21.49 -0.05 0.40
CA SER A 212 21.87 1.33 0.07
C SER A 212 21.68 2.31 1.24
N GLN A 213 20.96 1.93 2.30
CA GLN A 213 20.70 2.78 3.47
C GLN A 213 21.91 2.80 4.41
N LYS A 214 22.78 3.79 4.25
CA LYS A 214 24.05 3.93 5.01
C LYS A 214 24.05 5.13 5.97
N GLY A 215 22.89 5.74 6.19
CA GLY A 215 22.77 6.97 6.96
C GLY A 215 23.16 8.21 6.15
N PRO A 216 23.02 9.42 6.75
CA PRO A 216 23.46 10.65 6.11
C PRO A 216 24.97 10.61 5.87
N ALA A 217 25.42 11.10 4.71
CA ALA A 217 26.84 11.30 4.44
C ALA A 217 27.42 12.20 5.53
N LYS A 218 28.50 11.75 6.16
CA LYS A 218 29.23 12.52 7.16
C LYS A 218 30.02 13.63 6.50
#